data_3c93d2f65e36f819e4a37526c71bfebc
#
_entry.id   3c93d2f65e36f819e4a37526c71bfebc
#
_cell.length_a   1.000
_cell.length_b   1.000
_cell.length_c   1.000
_cell.angle_alpha   90.00
_cell.angle_beta   90.00
_cell.angle_gamma   90.00
#
_symmetry.space_group_name_H-M   'P 1'
#
loop_
_entity.id
_entity.type
_entity.pdbx_description
1 polymer ?
#
loop_
_entity_poly.entity_id
_entity_poly.type
_entity_poly.pdbx_seq_one_letter_code
_entity_poly.pdbx_strand_id
1 'polypeptide(L)'
;HKAGAGFPSPATDYIEEDIDLNMHLIRNVPATFIIRVQGKSMVDVGINDGDLLVVDKSLKPKNFSTVIANVHDELVVKTLVQERDKKFLTSGSKEFTDRILINEEEDVFIWGVVTYVIHSVY
;
A
#
# COMPACT_ATOMS: atom_id res chain seq x y z
N HIS A 1 -5.88 -12.11 20.30
CA HIS A 1 -4.57 -12.33 20.89
C HIS A 1 -3.46 -11.69 20.07
N LYS A 2 -2.48 -11.13 20.74
CA LYS A 2 -1.35 -10.46 20.10
C LYS A 2 -0.06 -11.13 20.54
N ALA A 3 0.74 -11.57 19.59
CA ALA A 3 2.06 -12.10 19.86
C ALA A 3 3.05 -10.94 20.00
N GLY A 4 3.91 -11.00 21.01
CA GLY A 4 5.10 -10.18 21.06
C GLY A 4 6.18 -10.71 20.12
N ALA A 5 7.37 -10.09 20.14
CA ALA A 5 8.49 -10.57 19.33
C ALA A 5 8.98 -11.95 19.78
N GLY A 6 8.81 -12.30 21.04
CA GLY A 6 8.99 -13.66 21.57
C GLY A 6 7.66 -14.30 21.90
N PHE A 7 7.65 -15.61 21.96
CA PHE A 7 6.45 -16.40 22.29
C PHE A 7 6.63 -17.03 23.67
N PRO A 8 6.07 -16.43 24.75
CA PRO A 8 6.03 -17.12 26.02
C PRO A 8 5.14 -18.36 25.88
N SER A 9 5.46 -19.40 26.64
CA SER A 9 4.66 -20.59 26.65
C SER A 9 3.42 -20.41 27.54
N PRO A 10 2.20 -20.87 27.09
CA PRO A 10 1.94 -21.55 25.84
C PRO A 10 1.72 -20.60 24.66
N ALA A 11 2.27 -20.94 23.52
CA ALA A 11 2.12 -20.16 22.30
C ALA A 11 0.66 -20.08 21.81
N THR A 12 -0.17 -21.03 22.20
CA THR A 12 -1.59 -21.07 21.80
C THR A 12 -2.38 -19.84 22.25
N ASP A 13 -1.93 -19.12 23.30
CA ASP A 13 -2.58 -17.88 23.75
C ASP A 13 -2.46 -16.75 22.73
N TYR A 14 -1.58 -16.89 21.74
CA TYR A 14 -1.27 -15.85 20.74
C TYR A 14 -1.77 -16.20 19.35
N ILE A 15 -2.39 -17.36 19.17
CA ILE A 15 -2.86 -17.81 17.87
C ILE A 15 -4.25 -17.26 17.59
N GLU A 16 -4.41 -16.62 16.44
CA GLU A 16 -5.70 -16.19 15.91
C GLU A 16 -6.29 -17.32 15.08
N GLU A 17 -7.29 -18.05 15.60
CA GLU A 17 -7.80 -19.27 14.99
C GLU A 17 -8.92 -19.03 13.98
N ASP A 18 -9.71 -17.98 14.15
CA ASP A 18 -10.94 -17.77 13.39
C ASP A 18 -10.85 -16.67 12.35
N ILE A 19 -9.64 -16.40 11.86
CA ILE A 19 -9.47 -15.39 10.80
C ILE A 19 -9.60 -16.03 9.43
N ASP A 20 -10.58 -15.54 8.66
CA ASP A 20 -10.62 -15.71 7.21
C ASP A 20 -9.86 -14.54 6.59
N LEU A 21 -8.69 -14.83 6.01
CA LEU A 21 -7.83 -13.79 5.44
C LEU A 21 -8.50 -13.00 4.33
N ASN A 22 -9.31 -13.66 3.49
CA ASN A 22 -10.04 -12.95 2.44
C ASN A 22 -10.98 -11.91 3.03
N MET A 23 -11.77 -12.29 4.04
CA MET A 23 -12.69 -11.36 4.70
C MET A 23 -11.95 -10.27 5.48
N HIS A 24 -10.80 -10.62 6.07
CA HIS A 24 -10.02 -9.67 6.86
C HIS A 24 -9.35 -8.61 5.97
N LEU A 25 -8.78 -9.02 4.84
CA LEU A 25 -8.02 -8.14 3.97
C LEU A 25 -8.88 -7.42 2.94
N ILE A 26 -9.99 -8.01 2.53
CA ILE A 26 -10.83 -7.49 1.45
C ILE A 26 -12.18 -7.09 2.02
N ARG A 27 -12.38 -5.79 2.22
CA ARG A 27 -13.63 -5.24 2.78
C ARG A 27 -14.67 -4.93 1.70
N ASN A 28 -14.21 -4.51 0.53
CA ASN A 28 -15.08 -4.13 -0.58
C ASN A 28 -14.65 -4.92 -1.81
N VAL A 29 -15.24 -6.11 -1.98
CA VAL A 29 -14.84 -7.03 -3.05
C VAL A 29 -14.89 -6.39 -4.43
N PRO A 30 -15.96 -5.67 -4.84
CA PRO A 30 -16.01 -5.07 -6.18
C PRO A 30 -14.93 -4.01 -6.44
N ALA A 31 -14.42 -3.38 -5.38
CA ALA A 31 -13.43 -2.29 -5.51
C ALA A 31 -12.00 -2.73 -5.19
N THR A 32 -11.77 -4.01 -4.86
CA THR A 32 -10.48 -4.52 -4.41
C THR A 32 -9.75 -5.26 -5.52
N PHE A 33 -8.48 -4.93 -5.68
CA PHE A 33 -7.59 -5.53 -6.68
C PHE A 33 -6.31 -6.00 -6.01
N ILE A 34 -5.72 -7.06 -6.54
CA ILE A 34 -4.44 -7.58 -6.08
C ILE A 34 -3.40 -7.29 -7.17
N ILE A 35 -2.35 -6.57 -6.80
CA ILE A 35 -1.32 -6.14 -7.74
C ILE A 35 0.03 -6.63 -7.26
N ARG A 36 0.82 -7.23 -8.17
CA ARG A 36 2.19 -7.64 -7.88
C ARG A 36 3.15 -6.50 -8.18
N VAL A 37 4.05 -6.25 -7.23
CA VAL A 37 5.06 -5.18 -7.35
C VAL A 37 6.21 -5.64 -8.23
N GLN A 38 6.64 -4.75 -9.12
CA GLN A 38 7.90 -4.87 -9.84
C GLN A 38 8.77 -3.67 -9.53
N GLY A 39 10.03 -3.92 -9.18
CA GLY A 39 10.99 -2.86 -8.90
C GLY A 39 11.20 -2.59 -7.41
N LYS A 40 12.10 -1.65 -7.11
CA LYS A 40 12.65 -1.43 -5.77
C LYS A 40 12.44 -0.01 -5.25
N SER A 41 11.69 0.84 -5.96
CA SER A 41 11.57 2.26 -5.60
C SER A 41 10.90 2.52 -4.26
N MET A 42 10.18 1.53 -3.71
CA MET A 42 9.42 1.66 -2.46
C MET A 42 9.97 0.80 -1.31
N VAL A 43 11.22 0.35 -1.40
CA VAL A 43 11.80 -0.54 -0.37
C VAL A 43 11.93 0.14 1.00
N ASP A 44 12.13 1.44 1.05
CA ASP A 44 12.26 2.17 2.31
C ASP A 44 10.92 2.33 3.05
N VAL A 45 9.80 2.04 2.40
CA VAL A 45 8.48 1.99 3.05
C VAL A 45 7.97 0.56 3.21
N GLY A 46 8.84 -0.43 3.05
CA GLY A 46 8.51 -1.83 3.32
C GLY A 46 7.86 -2.56 2.16
N ILE A 47 7.96 -2.05 0.95
CA ILE A 47 7.41 -2.71 -0.24
C ILE A 47 8.57 -3.18 -1.11
N ASN A 48 8.64 -4.50 -1.35
CA ASN A 48 9.72 -5.13 -2.08
C ASN A 48 9.26 -5.68 -3.41
N ASP A 49 10.20 -5.84 -4.33
CA ASP A 49 9.94 -6.52 -5.59
C ASP A 49 9.31 -7.90 -5.34
N GLY A 50 8.24 -8.20 -6.07
CA GLY A 50 7.52 -9.47 -5.91
C GLY A 50 6.40 -9.47 -4.87
N ASP A 51 6.28 -8.43 -4.05
CA ASP A 51 5.19 -8.34 -3.07
C ASP A 51 3.83 -8.27 -3.77
N LEU A 52 2.79 -8.72 -3.06
CA LEU A 52 1.41 -8.51 -3.47
C LEU A 52 0.83 -7.33 -2.69
N LEU A 53 0.16 -6.45 -3.40
CA LEU A 53 -0.55 -5.33 -2.80
C LEU A 53 -2.04 -5.57 -2.86
N VAL A 54 -2.71 -5.39 -1.74
CA VAL A 54 -4.18 -5.30 -1.70
C VAL A 54 -4.54 -3.84 -1.91
N VAL A 55 -5.30 -3.55 -2.96
CA VAL A 55 -5.62 -2.19 -3.40
C VAL A 55 -7.12 -2.00 -3.41
N ASP A 56 -7.59 -0.98 -2.71
CA ASP A 56 -9.00 -0.64 -2.63
C ASP A 56 -9.24 0.70 -3.34
N LYS A 57 -10.03 0.66 -4.42
CA LYS A 57 -10.37 1.86 -5.21
C LYS A 57 -11.45 2.71 -4.56
N SER A 58 -12.18 2.19 -3.59
CA SER A 58 -13.27 2.91 -2.94
C SER A 58 -12.82 3.85 -1.82
N LEU A 59 -11.61 3.66 -1.31
CA LEU A 59 -11.09 4.44 -0.21
C LEU A 59 -10.57 5.80 -0.67
N LYS A 60 -10.79 6.81 0.19
CA LYS A 60 -10.19 8.12 0.01
C LYS A 60 -8.80 8.11 0.62
N PRO A 61 -7.75 8.42 -0.14
CA PRO A 61 -6.39 8.43 0.40
C PRO A 61 -6.20 9.56 1.40
N LYS A 62 -5.31 9.32 2.36
CA LYS A 62 -4.87 10.30 3.36
C LYS A 62 -3.45 10.75 3.04
N ASN A 63 -3.00 11.83 3.69
CA ASN A 63 -1.60 12.21 3.61
C ASN A 63 -0.71 11.05 4.05
N PHE A 64 0.32 10.76 3.29
CA PHE A 64 1.26 9.65 3.44
C PHE A 64 0.68 8.26 3.16
N SER A 65 -0.51 8.16 2.61
CA SER A 65 -1.02 6.88 2.11
C SER A 65 -0.13 6.32 1.02
N THR A 66 0.05 5.01 1.03
CA THR A 66 0.60 4.30 -0.13
C THR A 66 -0.52 4.11 -1.14
N VAL A 67 -0.28 4.51 -2.36
CA VAL A 67 -1.29 4.50 -3.43
C VAL A 67 -0.75 3.82 -4.68
N ILE A 68 -1.68 3.32 -5.48
CA ILE A 68 -1.42 3.02 -6.89
C ILE A 68 -1.84 4.26 -7.66
N ALA A 69 -0.93 4.81 -8.40
CA ALA A 69 -1.19 5.99 -9.21
C ALA A 69 -1.03 5.67 -10.69
N ASN A 70 -1.83 6.35 -11.50
CA ASN A 70 -1.60 6.39 -12.93
C ASN A 70 -0.68 7.58 -13.21
N VAL A 71 0.45 7.30 -13.83
CA VAL A 71 1.41 8.33 -14.26
C VAL A 71 1.70 8.09 -15.74
N HIS A 72 1.12 8.92 -16.59
CA HIS A 72 1.27 8.83 -18.05
C HIS A 72 0.99 7.41 -18.58
N ASP A 73 -0.19 6.89 -18.25
CA ASP A 73 -0.68 5.56 -18.65
C ASP A 73 0.03 4.36 -18.03
N GLU A 74 0.90 4.58 -17.05
CA GLU A 74 1.50 3.50 -16.27
C GLU A 74 0.96 3.49 -14.85
N LEU A 75 0.67 2.31 -14.31
CA LEU A 75 0.33 2.14 -12.90
C LEU A 75 1.61 1.95 -12.10
N VAL A 76 1.81 2.81 -11.12
CA VAL A 76 2.99 2.83 -10.27
C VAL A 76 2.61 2.90 -8.80
N VAL A 77 3.47 2.39 -7.92
CA VAL A 77 3.30 2.48 -6.47
C VAL A 77 4.00 3.75 -5.99
N LYS A 78 3.26 4.60 -5.29
CA LYS A 78 3.79 5.87 -4.80
C LYS A 78 3.27 6.17 -3.40
N THR A 79 3.91 7.10 -2.73
CA THR A 79 3.40 7.72 -1.50
C THR A 79 2.74 9.03 -1.85
N LEU A 80 1.52 9.25 -1.34
CA LEU A 80 0.83 10.52 -1.46
C LEU A 80 1.35 11.51 -0.43
N VAL A 81 1.72 12.70 -0.86
CA VAL A 81 2.11 13.81 0.02
C VAL A 81 1.19 14.98 -0.26
N GLN A 82 0.50 15.45 0.78
CA GLN A 82 -0.34 16.64 0.71
C GLN A 82 0.36 17.81 1.40
N GLU A 83 0.55 18.88 0.68
CA GLU A 83 1.09 20.13 1.22
C GLU A 83 0.13 21.27 0.86
N ARG A 84 -0.55 21.86 1.86
CA ARG A 84 -1.55 22.90 1.65
C ARG A 84 -2.68 22.38 0.74
N ASP A 85 -2.85 22.98 -0.43
CA ASP A 85 -3.86 22.60 -1.42
C ASP A 85 -3.32 21.71 -2.54
N LYS A 86 -2.04 21.35 -2.50
CA LYS A 86 -1.40 20.54 -3.53
C LYS A 86 -1.14 19.13 -3.07
N LYS A 87 -1.21 18.19 -4.02
CA LYS A 87 -0.94 16.77 -3.78
C LYS A 87 0.14 16.30 -4.72
N PHE A 88 1.11 15.60 -4.16
CA PHE A 88 2.26 15.06 -4.89
C PHE A 88 2.37 13.57 -4.70
N LEU A 89 2.97 12.91 -5.66
CA LEU A 89 3.37 11.51 -5.57
C LEU A 89 4.88 11.44 -5.44
N THR A 90 5.37 10.61 -4.51
CA THR A 90 6.81 10.41 -4.30
C THR A 90 7.14 8.92 -4.20
N SER A 91 8.39 8.55 -4.48
CA SER A 91 8.90 7.21 -4.25
C SER A 91 9.51 7.14 -2.85
N GLY A 92 8.94 6.28 -1.98
CA GLY A 92 9.45 6.13 -0.63
C GLY A 92 9.01 7.22 0.35
N SER A 93 9.67 7.30 1.49
CA SER A 93 9.29 8.18 2.59
C SER A 93 10.36 9.21 2.98
N LYS A 94 11.61 9.04 2.55
CA LYS A 94 12.73 9.82 3.08
C LYS A 94 13.16 10.98 2.22
N GLU A 95 13.15 10.81 0.91
CA GLU A 95 13.63 11.81 -0.02
C GLU A 95 12.50 12.18 -0.97
N PHE A 96 11.95 13.36 -0.78
CA PHE A 96 10.86 13.85 -1.63
C PHE A 96 11.39 14.60 -2.85
N THR A 97 12.50 14.13 -3.43
CA THR A 97 13.15 14.76 -4.56
C THR A 97 12.49 14.45 -5.90
N ASP A 98 11.74 13.34 -5.95
CA ASP A 98 11.08 12.88 -7.16
C ASP A 98 9.58 13.20 -7.19
N ARG A 99 9.19 14.34 -6.68
CA ARG A 99 7.79 14.74 -6.59
C ARG A 99 7.14 14.88 -7.95
N ILE A 100 5.98 14.24 -8.09
CA ILE A 100 5.14 14.36 -9.27
C ILE A 100 3.84 15.00 -8.82
N LEU A 101 3.48 16.15 -9.38
CA LEU A 101 2.24 16.84 -9.05
C LEU A 101 1.05 16.04 -9.61
N ILE A 102 0.04 15.80 -8.80
CA ILE A 102 -1.21 15.18 -9.26
C ILE A 102 -1.92 16.20 -10.14
N ASN A 103 -2.20 15.82 -11.37
CA ASN A 103 -2.86 16.64 -12.37
C ASN A 103 -3.60 15.72 -13.36
N GLU A 104 -4.92 15.64 -13.22
CA GLU A 104 -5.73 14.76 -14.07
C GLU A 104 -5.66 15.13 -15.56
N GLU A 105 -5.48 16.40 -15.87
CA GLU A 105 -5.33 16.84 -17.26
C GLU A 105 -4.05 16.32 -17.92
N GLU A 106 -3.03 15.99 -17.13
CA GLU A 106 -1.77 15.43 -17.60
C GLU A 106 -1.66 13.93 -17.31
N ASP A 107 -2.77 13.25 -17.09
CA ASP A 107 -2.82 11.82 -16.79
C ASP A 107 -2.02 11.40 -15.55
N VAL A 108 -2.02 12.23 -14.51
CA VAL A 108 -1.43 11.90 -13.21
C VAL A 108 -2.54 11.93 -12.15
N PHE A 109 -2.97 10.75 -11.73
CA PHE A 109 -4.05 10.63 -10.74
C PHE A 109 -3.91 9.36 -9.89
N ILE A 110 -4.58 9.36 -8.75
CA ILE A 110 -4.61 8.18 -7.87
C ILE A 110 -5.64 7.19 -8.41
N TRP A 111 -5.20 5.95 -8.61
CA TRP A 111 -6.03 4.86 -9.08
C TRP A 111 -6.68 4.09 -7.93
N GLY A 112 -5.95 3.88 -6.83
CA GLY A 112 -6.43 3.15 -5.67
C GLY A 112 -5.51 3.30 -4.46
N VAL A 113 -6.00 2.91 -3.29
CA VAL A 113 -5.25 2.98 -2.03
C VAL A 113 -4.75 1.60 -1.66
N VAL A 114 -3.46 1.48 -1.38
CA VAL A 114 -2.87 0.23 -0.88
C VAL A 114 -3.22 0.08 0.59
N THR A 115 -3.92 -1.00 0.92
CA THR A 115 -4.35 -1.27 2.30
C THR A 115 -3.47 -2.30 3.01
N TYR A 116 -2.89 -3.23 2.26
CA TYR A 116 -2.00 -4.27 2.80
C TYR A 116 -0.90 -4.59 1.81
N VAL A 117 0.22 -5.00 2.36
CA VAL A 117 1.35 -5.55 1.61
C VAL A 117 1.55 -7.00 2.07
N ILE A 118 1.57 -7.92 1.12
CA ILE A 118 1.80 -9.34 1.42
C ILE A 118 3.19 -9.69 0.90
N HIS A 119 4.08 -9.97 1.84
CA HIS A 119 5.49 -10.26 1.56
C HIS A 119 5.83 -11.66 2.02
N SER A 120 6.38 -12.46 1.11
CA SER A 120 6.86 -13.81 1.46
C SER A 120 8.25 -13.69 2.09
N VAL A 121 8.45 -14.41 3.18
CA VAL A 121 9.76 -14.47 3.87
C VAL A 121 10.46 -15.80 3.64
N TYR A 122 9.87 -16.66 2.86
CA TYR A 122 10.44 -17.95 2.44
C TYR A 122 10.89 -17.89 0.98
#